data_e085b22e7836ddd38466b0ee6bc9c030
#
_entry.id   e085b22e7836ddd38466b0ee6bc9c030
#
_cell.length_a   1.000
_cell.length_b   1.000
_cell.length_c   1.000
_cell.angle_alpha   90.00
_cell.angle_beta   90.00
_cell.angle_gamma   90.00
#
_symmetry.space_group_name_H-M   'P 1'
#
loop_
_entity.id
_entity.type
_entity.pdbx_description
1 polymer ?
#
loop_
_entity_poly.entity_id
_entity_poly.type
_entity_poly.pdbx_seq_one_letter_code
_entity_poly.pdbx_strand_id
1 'polypeptide(L)'
;CENYDGEMRLHKHASLSQFLAQASDDEKTYFSFAGVRNPLDVAVSRFELRRTAKRNMDESHREQARFIRENGEDYGAYFRKFGVLRADGGADIGTVPLNWNSDEFLSIDYIYRYENLQQEFSTILAKIGVQQLRPLPLKNTTTGKADFMSYYDDETLALAYHRYFAYLDHWGYEVPADVRSRLTRERRQNRLRGLFNSLLGRLRHSGV
;
A
#
# COMPACT_ATOMS: atom_id res chain seq x y z
N CYS A 1 -6.51 -15.73 -12.00
CA CYS A 1 -7.43 -15.68 -13.16
C CYS A 1 -7.85 -17.09 -13.50
N GLU A 2 -9.13 -17.30 -13.76
CA GLU A 2 -9.67 -18.57 -14.25
C GLU A 2 -9.68 -18.54 -15.78
N ASN A 3 -9.27 -19.64 -16.40
CA ASN A 3 -9.48 -19.84 -17.82
C ASN A 3 -10.98 -20.05 -18.10
N TYR A 4 -11.38 -19.94 -19.36
CA TYR A 4 -12.75 -20.19 -19.81
C TYR A 4 -13.21 -21.64 -19.51
N ASP A 5 -12.25 -22.56 -19.36
CA ASP A 5 -12.44 -23.97 -19.00
C ASP A 5 -12.35 -24.22 -17.49
N GLY A 6 -12.22 -23.17 -16.66
CA GLY A 6 -12.18 -23.24 -15.21
C GLY A 6 -10.78 -23.55 -14.61
N GLU A 7 -9.76 -23.67 -15.42
CA GLU A 7 -8.39 -23.85 -14.90
C GLU A 7 -7.80 -22.53 -14.42
N MET A 8 -7.19 -22.54 -13.24
CA MET A 8 -6.54 -21.37 -12.65
C MET A 8 -5.10 -21.24 -13.16
N ARG A 9 -4.85 -20.31 -14.09
CA ARG A 9 -3.48 -20.01 -14.57
C ARG A 9 -2.67 -19.21 -13.58
N LEU A 10 -3.31 -18.29 -12.85
CA LEU A 10 -2.67 -17.37 -11.93
C LEU A 10 -3.47 -17.25 -10.64
N HIS A 11 -2.77 -17.18 -9.50
CA HIS A 11 -3.44 -16.89 -8.23
C HIS A 11 -3.87 -15.41 -8.15
N LYS A 12 -4.84 -15.10 -7.30
CA LYS A 12 -5.45 -13.76 -7.15
C LYS A 12 -4.49 -12.61 -6.76
N HIS A 13 -3.27 -12.93 -6.40
CA HIS A 13 -2.23 -11.97 -6.04
C HIS A 13 -1.05 -12.03 -7.02
N ALA A 14 -1.25 -12.53 -8.23
CA ALA A 14 -0.23 -12.51 -9.25
C ALA A 14 0.19 -11.07 -9.59
N SER A 15 1.50 -10.87 -9.78
CA SER A 15 2.03 -9.60 -10.27
C SER A 15 1.79 -9.42 -11.76
N LEU A 16 1.95 -8.20 -12.27
CA LEU A 16 1.86 -7.94 -13.71
C LEU A 16 2.90 -8.76 -14.47
N SER A 17 4.14 -8.86 -13.98
CA SER A 17 5.18 -9.67 -14.62
C SER A 17 4.83 -11.16 -14.67
N GLN A 18 4.21 -11.70 -13.61
CA GLN A 18 3.71 -13.08 -13.62
C GLN A 18 2.58 -13.29 -14.64
N PHE A 19 1.69 -12.30 -14.80
CA PHE A 19 0.68 -12.32 -15.84
C PHE A 19 1.31 -12.29 -17.23
N LEU A 20 2.18 -11.32 -17.50
CA LEU A 20 2.82 -11.13 -18.81
C LEU A 20 3.67 -12.32 -19.25
N ALA A 21 4.27 -13.06 -18.29
CA ALA A 21 5.04 -14.27 -18.57
C ALA A 21 4.18 -15.44 -19.10
N GLN A 22 2.87 -15.43 -18.85
CA GLN A 22 1.93 -16.49 -19.25
C GLN A 22 0.88 -16.00 -20.26
N ALA A 23 0.81 -14.70 -20.49
CA ALA A 23 -0.15 -14.07 -21.37
C ALA A 23 0.17 -14.35 -22.84
N SER A 24 -0.85 -14.60 -23.65
CA SER A 24 -0.77 -14.58 -25.10
C SER A 24 -0.42 -13.17 -25.63
N ASP A 25 -0.07 -13.06 -26.90
CA ASP A 25 0.25 -11.75 -27.48
C ASP A 25 -0.96 -10.80 -27.47
N ASP A 26 -2.16 -11.33 -27.66
CA ASP A 26 -3.39 -10.55 -27.55
C ASP A 26 -3.63 -10.08 -26.11
N GLU A 27 -3.45 -10.95 -25.12
CA GLU A 27 -3.63 -10.61 -23.70
C GLU A 27 -2.64 -9.56 -23.21
N LYS A 28 -1.44 -9.50 -23.77
CA LYS A 28 -0.43 -8.46 -23.47
C LYS A 28 -0.86 -7.07 -23.92
N THR A 29 -1.82 -6.97 -24.83
CA THR A 29 -2.38 -5.69 -25.29
C THR A 29 -3.57 -5.20 -24.46
N TYR A 30 -3.99 -5.96 -23.46
CA TYR A 30 -5.13 -5.58 -22.63
C TYR A 30 -4.81 -4.33 -21.81
N PHE A 31 -5.82 -3.46 -21.73
CA PHE A 31 -5.76 -2.28 -20.88
C PHE A 31 -5.60 -2.69 -19.40
N SER A 32 -4.52 -2.27 -18.79
CA SER A 32 -4.18 -2.58 -17.42
C SER A 32 -4.53 -1.43 -16.47
N PHE A 33 -5.03 -1.76 -15.28
CA PHE A 33 -5.27 -0.73 -14.25
C PHE A 33 -4.99 -1.25 -12.86
N ALA A 34 -4.57 -0.34 -11.97
CA ALA A 34 -4.32 -0.64 -10.57
C ALA A 34 -4.82 0.49 -9.67
N GLY A 35 -5.05 0.18 -8.40
CA GLY A 35 -5.52 1.14 -7.41
C GLY A 35 -4.44 1.54 -6.42
N VAL A 36 -4.39 2.83 -6.11
CA VAL A 36 -3.68 3.39 -4.96
C VAL A 36 -4.69 3.91 -3.93
N ARG A 37 -4.33 3.84 -2.66
CA ARG A 37 -5.18 4.28 -1.55
C ARG A 37 -4.31 4.94 -0.49
N ASN A 38 -4.88 5.90 0.25
CA ASN A 38 -4.19 6.53 1.38
C ASN A 38 -3.76 5.46 2.41
N PRO A 39 -2.44 5.27 2.65
CA PRO A 39 -1.93 4.23 3.53
C PRO A 39 -2.35 4.42 4.98
N LEU A 40 -2.63 5.65 5.42
CA LEU A 40 -3.14 5.92 6.76
C LEU A 40 -4.54 5.32 6.93
N ASP A 41 -5.42 5.49 5.93
CA ASP A 41 -6.76 4.90 5.93
C ASP A 41 -6.70 3.36 5.80
N VAL A 42 -5.77 2.83 5.00
CA VAL A 42 -5.55 1.37 4.91
C VAL A 42 -5.12 0.80 6.25
N ALA A 43 -4.20 1.44 6.97
CA ALA A 43 -3.71 0.98 8.27
C ALA A 43 -4.86 0.87 9.29
N VAL A 44 -5.72 1.90 9.37
CA VAL A 44 -6.92 1.88 10.22
C VAL A 44 -7.89 0.78 9.77
N SER A 45 -8.12 0.62 8.47
CA SER A 45 -8.98 -0.45 7.96
C SER A 45 -8.47 -1.84 8.31
N ARG A 46 -7.14 -2.05 8.31
CA ARG A 46 -6.50 -3.30 8.76
C ARG A 46 -6.70 -3.53 10.26
N PHE A 47 -6.49 -2.51 11.07
CA PHE A 47 -6.75 -2.57 12.51
C PHE A 47 -8.21 -2.98 12.78
N GLU A 48 -9.18 -2.28 12.22
CA GLU A 48 -10.59 -2.57 12.41
C GLU A 48 -10.97 -3.98 11.95
N LEU A 49 -10.43 -4.41 10.82
CA LEU A 49 -10.64 -5.78 10.35
C LEU A 49 -10.12 -6.82 11.34
N ARG A 50 -8.98 -6.58 12.00
CA ARG A 50 -8.42 -7.49 13.02
C ARG A 50 -9.18 -7.40 14.33
N ARG A 51 -9.58 -6.20 14.73
CA ARG A 51 -10.36 -5.97 15.95
C ARG A 51 -11.71 -6.69 15.90
N THR A 52 -12.39 -6.63 14.77
CA THR A 52 -13.77 -7.18 14.62
C THR A 52 -13.83 -8.60 14.06
N ALA A 53 -12.70 -9.17 13.61
CA ALA A 53 -12.70 -10.48 12.97
C ALA A 53 -13.06 -11.62 13.93
N LYS A 54 -14.07 -12.39 13.57
CA LYS A 54 -14.64 -13.45 14.40
C LYS A 54 -14.11 -14.85 14.11
N ARG A 55 -13.61 -15.18 12.90
CA ARG A 55 -13.11 -16.53 12.51
C ARG A 55 -12.28 -16.50 11.21
N ASN A 56 -11.53 -17.59 10.95
CA ASN A 56 -10.79 -17.88 9.72
C ASN A 56 -9.66 -16.88 9.38
N MET A 57 -8.81 -16.58 10.35
CA MET A 57 -7.59 -15.82 10.12
C MET A 57 -6.39 -16.76 10.10
N ASP A 58 -5.38 -16.43 9.29
CA ASP A 58 -4.05 -17.04 9.39
C ASP A 58 -3.38 -16.69 10.74
N GLU A 59 -2.23 -17.31 11.04
CA GLU A 59 -1.56 -17.14 12.33
C GLU A 59 -1.14 -15.70 12.59
N SER A 60 -0.60 -15.03 11.57
CA SER A 60 -0.19 -13.61 11.68
C SER A 60 -1.37 -12.71 12.03
N HIS A 61 -2.52 -12.93 11.40
CA HIS A 61 -3.72 -12.19 11.68
C HIS A 61 -4.31 -12.49 13.07
N ARG A 62 -4.18 -13.74 13.54
CA ARG A 62 -4.57 -14.11 14.92
C ARG A 62 -3.68 -13.45 15.95
N GLU A 63 -2.37 -13.36 15.71
CA GLU A 63 -1.43 -12.63 16.57
C GLU A 63 -1.83 -11.16 16.69
N GLN A 64 -2.09 -10.49 15.57
CA GLN A 64 -2.53 -9.09 15.55
C GLN A 64 -3.85 -8.90 16.32
N ALA A 65 -4.84 -9.76 16.11
CA ALA A 65 -6.12 -9.70 16.79
C ALA A 65 -6.01 -9.94 18.30
N ARG A 66 -5.12 -10.84 18.72
CA ARG A 66 -4.81 -11.09 20.14
C ARG A 66 -4.16 -9.85 20.76
N PHE A 67 -3.13 -9.32 20.11
CA PHE A 67 -2.44 -8.12 20.58
C PHE A 67 -3.41 -6.94 20.77
N ILE A 68 -4.31 -6.69 19.83
CA ILE A 68 -5.32 -5.62 19.93
C ILE A 68 -6.16 -5.80 21.18
N ARG A 69 -6.67 -6.99 21.46
CA ARG A 69 -7.48 -7.26 22.67
C ARG A 69 -6.70 -7.09 23.97
N GLU A 70 -5.45 -7.59 24.01
CA GLU A 70 -4.59 -7.52 25.19
C GLU A 70 -4.11 -6.10 25.51
N ASN A 71 -4.14 -5.20 24.53
CA ASN A 71 -3.72 -3.80 24.69
C ASN A 71 -4.92 -2.82 24.63
N GLY A 72 -6.09 -3.24 25.07
CA GLY A 72 -7.26 -2.35 25.24
C GLY A 72 -7.80 -1.76 23.93
N GLU A 73 -7.60 -2.44 22.81
CA GLU A 73 -8.00 -1.99 21.48
C GLU A 73 -7.34 -0.64 21.08
N ASP A 74 -6.15 -0.36 21.61
CA ASP A 74 -5.39 0.86 21.32
C ASP A 74 -4.75 0.78 19.90
N TYR A 75 -5.20 1.66 19.01
CA TYR A 75 -4.67 1.77 17.65
C TYR A 75 -3.21 2.21 17.66
N GLY A 76 -2.81 3.13 18.51
CA GLY A 76 -1.42 3.61 18.60
C GLY A 76 -0.45 2.48 18.95
N ALA A 77 -0.80 1.66 19.95
CA ALA A 77 -0.01 0.48 20.31
C ALA A 77 0.08 -0.52 19.15
N TYR A 78 -1.04 -0.78 18.47
CA TYR A 78 -1.08 -1.64 17.30
C TYR A 78 -0.21 -1.11 16.17
N PHE A 79 -0.31 0.17 15.83
CA PHE A 79 0.46 0.77 14.75
C PHE A 79 1.95 0.78 15.04
N ARG A 80 2.37 1.11 16.27
CA ARG A 80 3.78 1.04 16.69
C ARG A 80 4.36 -0.36 16.55
N LYS A 81 3.58 -1.39 16.82
CA LYS A 81 4.05 -2.78 16.73
C LYS A 81 4.04 -3.32 15.29
N PHE A 82 2.97 -3.09 14.53
CA PHE A 82 2.74 -3.75 13.24
C PHE A 82 2.77 -2.81 12.03
N GLY A 83 2.54 -1.51 12.23
CA GLY A 83 2.49 -0.50 11.17
C GLY A 83 3.85 0.01 10.74
N VAL A 84 4.89 -0.24 11.53
CA VAL A 84 6.27 0.20 11.25
C VAL A 84 7.07 -0.98 10.72
N LEU A 85 7.90 -0.77 9.67
CA LEU A 85 8.83 -1.80 9.20
C LEU A 85 9.74 -2.21 10.36
N ARG A 86 9.79 -3.49 10.61
CA ARG A 86 10.75 -4.08 11.54
C ARG A 86 12.14 -4.01 10.93
N ALA A 87 13.15 -3.86 11.79
CA ALA A 87 14.55 -3.84 11.38
C ALA A 87 15.00 -5.11 10.63
N ASP A 88 14.29 -6.22 10.84
CA ASP A 88 14.49 -7.51 10.17
C ASP A 88 13.81 -7.62 8.78
N GLY A 89 13.23 -6.53 8.27
CA GLY A 89 12.48 -6.53 7.01
C GLY A 89 11.12 -7.21 7.12
N GLY A 90 10.65 -7.49 8.33
CA GLY A 90 9.35 -8.11 8.59
C GLY A 90 8.21 -7.30 7.98
N ALA A 91 7.20 -8.01 7.54
CA ALA A 91 6.11 -7.48 6.73
C ALA A 91 5.41 -6.30 7.38
N ASP A 92 5.31 -5.23 6.64
CA ASP A 92 4.29 -4.21 6.80
C ASP A 92 2.90 -4.88 6.87
N ILE A 93 1.98 -4.24 7.56
CA ILE A 93 0.55 -4.65 7.54
C ILE A 93 -0.09 -4.56 6.15
N GLY A 94 0.71 -4.38 5.10
CA GLY A 94 0.26 -4.36 3.70
C GLY A 94 -0.52 -3.10 3.35
N THR A 95 -0.06 -1.95 3.85
CA THR A 95 -0.73 -0.66 3.64
C THR A 95 -0.46 -0.04 2.28
N VAL A 96 0.68 -0.39 1.67
CA VAL A 96 1.06 0.05 0.33
C VAL A 96 1.48 -1.15 -0.52
N PRO A 97 1.28 -1.13 -1.83
CA PRO A 97 1.86 -2.14 -2.72
C PRO A 97 3.39 -2.16 -2.57
N LEU A 98 4.00 -3.33 -2.43
CA LEU A 98 5.45 -3.45 -2.22
C LEU A 98 6.26 -2.89 -3.39
N ASN A 99 5.72 -2.94 -4.59
CA ASN A 99 6.34 -2.51 -5.83
C ASN A 99 5.78 -1.19 -6.40
N TRP A 100 5.11 -0.38 -5.59
CA TRP A 100 4.39 0.83 -6.02
C TRP A 100 5.23 1.85 -6.81
N ASN A 101 6.55 1.80 -6.68
CA ASN A 101 7.52 2.66 -7.36
C ASN A 101 8.43 1.88 -8.35
N SER A 102 8.08 0.64 -8.67
CA SER A 102 8.80 -0.13 -9.69
C SER A 102 8.37 0.29 -11.09
N ASP A 103 9.27 0.10 -12.07
CA ASP A 103 8.95 0.34 -13.48
C ASP A 103 7.74 -0.50 -13.93
N GLU A 104 7.61 -1.73 -13.40
CA GLU A 104 6.45 -2.60 -13.63
C GLU A 104 5.14 -1.94 -13.19
N PHE A 105 5.08 -1.40 -11.96
CA PHE A 105 3.87 -0.74 -11.47
C PHE A 105 3.57 0.55 -12.22
N LEU A 106 4.60 1.33 -12.53
CA LEU A 106 4.48 2.60 -13.26
C LEU A 106 4.18 2.41 -14.75
N SER A 107 4.35 1.21 -15.30
CA SER A 107 3.96 0.87 -16.68
C SER A 107 2.49 0.51 -16.84
N ILE A 108 1.70 0.45 -15.76
CA ILE A 108 0.26 0.19 -15.80
C ILE A 108 -0.45 1.36 -16.50
N ASP A 109 -1.34 1.06 -17.45
CA ASP A 109 -1.99 2.08 -18.31
C ASP A 109 -2.84 3.10 -17.53
N TYR A 110 -3.41 2.68 -16.39
CA TYR A 110 -4.23 3.56 -15.58
C TYR A 110 -4.13 3.25 -14.09
N ILE A 111 -3.69 4.24 -13.31
CA ILE A 111 -3.65 4.12 -11.85
C ILE A 111 -4.72 5.02 -11.26
N TYR A 112 -5.70 4.41 -10.58
CA TYR A 112 -6.82 5.09 -9.99
C TYR A 112 -6.70 5.30 -8.49
N ARG A 113 -7.41 6.30 -7.95
CA ARG A 113 -7.53 6.53 -6.51
C ARG A 113 -8.75 5.82 -5.95
N TYR A 114 -8.51 4.96 -4.96
CA TYR A 114 -9.59 4.22 -4.29
C TYR A 114 -10.63 5.14 -3.64
N GLU A 115 -10.22 6.30 -3.18
CA GLU A 115 -11.07 7.32 -2.57
C GLU A 115 -12.20 7.78 -3.51
N ASN A 116 -11.95 7.73 -4.81
CA ASN A 116 -12.89 8.11 -5.87
C ASN A 116 -13.40 6.90 -6.68
N LEU A 117 -13.38 5.70 -6.10
CA LEU A 117 -13.54 4.42 -6.81
C LEU A 117 -14.76 4.39 -7.74
N GLN A 118 -15.90 4.97 -7.36
CA GLN A 118 -17.11 4.97 -8.21
C GLN A 118 -16.87 5.72 -9.53
N GLN A 119 -16.30 6.93 -9.45
CA GLN A 119 -15.99 7.75 -10.61
C GLN A 119 -14.85 7.14 -11.44
N GLU A 120 -13.81 6.69 -10.77
CA GLU A 120 -12.64 6.07 -11.39
C GLU A 120 -13.03 4.80 -12.16
N PHE A 121 -13.93 3.99 -11.62
CA PHE A 121 -14.42 2.80 -12.31
C PHE A 121 -15.21 3.16 -13.58
N SER A 122 -16.03 4.21 -13.53
CA SER A 122 -16.72 4.72 -14.72
C SER A 122 -15.71 5.16 -15.81
N THR A 123 -14.63 5.83 -15.38
CA THR A 123 -13.54 6.25 -16.28
C THR A 123 -12.83 5.05 -16.90
N ILE A 124 -12.52 4.01 -16.11
CA ILE A 124 -11.89 2.77 -16.58
C ILE A 124 -12.78 2.12 -17.65
N LEU A 125 -14.06 1.95 -17.36
CA LEU A 125 -15.00 1.34 -18.33
C LEU A 125 -15.10 2.15 -19.62
N ALA A 126 -15.16 3.48 -19.53
CA ALA A 126 -15.17 4.35 -20.71
C ALA A 126 -13.91 4.21 -21.57
N LYS A 127 -12.72 4.06 -20.94
CA LYS A 127 -11.45 3.85 -21.65
C LYS A 127 -11.41 2.56 -22.46
N ILE A 128 -12.13 1.52 -22.02
CA ILE A 128 -12.24 0.24 -22.74
C ILE A 128 -13.52 0.13 -23.57
N GLY A 129 -14.26 1.24 -23.76
CA GLY A 129 -15.45 1.28 -24.59
C GLY A 129 -16.69 0.61 -23.97
N VAL A 130 -16.72 0.41 -22.66
CA VAL A 130 -17.83 -0.22 -21.94
C VAL A 130 -18.67 0.82 -21.20
N GLN A 131 -19.99 0.78 -21.37
CA GLN A 131 -20.91 1.62 -20.61
C GLN A 131 -21.18 1.02 -19.23
N GLN A 132 -21.03 1.82 -18.19
CA GLN A 132 -21.42 1.41 -16.85
C GLN A 132 -22.94 1.39 -16.69
N LEU A 133 -23.53 0.22 -16.43
CA LEU A 133 -24.98 0.04 -16.28
C LEU A 133 -25.47 0.25 -14.84
N ARG A 134 -24.58 0.10 -13.85
CA ARG A 134 -24.92 0.25 -12.43
C ARG A 134 -23.69 0.66 -11.63
N PRO A 135 -23.86 1.37 -10.51
CA PRO A 135 -22.73 1.68 -9.62
C PRO A 135 -22.10 0.41 -9.04
N LEU A 136 -20.84 0.51 -8.67
CA LEU A 136 -20.17 -0.56 -7.92
C LEU A 136 -20.89 -0.79 -6.58
N PRO A 137 -21.16 -2.04 -6.21
CA PRO A 137 -21.74 -2.34 -4.91
C PRO A 137 -20.74 -2.01 -3.79
N LEU A 138 -21.19 -1.30 -2.75
CA LEU A 138 -20.42 -1.08 -1.55
C LEU A 138 -20.34 -2.38 -0.75
N LYS A 139 -19.23 -3.10 -0.88
CA LYS A 139 -18.93 -4.32 -0.13
C LYS A 139 -17.71 -4.10 0.77
N ASN A 140 -17.62 -4.89 1.84
CA ASN A 140 -16.50 -4.85 2.78
C ASN A 140 -16.31 -3.48 3.47
N THR A 141 -17.39 -2.74 3.66
CA THR A 141 -17.38 -1.54 4.50
C THR A 141 -17.22 -1.96 5.96
N THR A 142 -16.28 -1.35 6.66
CA THR A 142 -16.11 -1.56 8.09
C THR A 142 -17.22 -0.79 8.82
N THR A 143 -18.20 -1.51 9.36
CA THR A 143 -19.30 -0.90 10.10
C THR A 143 -18.78 -0.22 11.35
N GLY A 144 -19.18 1.04 11.58
CA GLY A 144 -18.77 1.81 12.75
C GLY A 144 -17.36 2.37 12.73
N LYS A 145 -16.66 2.28 11.59
CA LYS A 145 -15.38 2.98 11.42
C LYS A 145 -15.60 4.49 11.42
N ALA A 146 -14.98 5.19 12.36
CA ALA A 146 -14.91 6.64 12.40
C ALA A 146 -14.00 7.17 11.28
N ASP A 147 -13.90 8.49 11.15
CA ASP A 147 -12.88 9.10 10.30
C ASP A 147 -11.50 8.53 10.67
N PHE A 148 -10.73 8.07 9.68
CA PHE A 148 -9.46 7.40 9.94
C PHE A 148 -8.46 8.29 10.67
N MET A 149 -8.51 9.61 10.48
CA MET A 149 -7.64 10.56 11.19
C MET A 149 -7.88 10.57 12.70
N SER A 150 -9.08 10.26 13.17
CA SER A 150 -9.39 10.22 14.60
C SER A 150 -8.74 9.06 15.37
N TYR A 151 -8.15 8.10 14.68
CA TYR A 151 -7.40 7.00 15.30
C TYR A 151 -5.94 7.39 15.64
N TYR A 152 -5.44 8.47 15.05
CA TYR A 152 -4.06 8.89 15.20
C TYR A 152 -3.92 9.95 16.28
N ASP A 153 -3.11 9.69 17.29
CA ASP A 153 -2.50 10.72 18.11
C ASP A 153 -1.30 11.36 17.39
N ASP A 154 -0.75 12.44 17.94
CA ASP A 154 0.36 13.18 17.34
C ASP A 154 1.59 12.30 17.10
N GLU A 155 1.92 11.40 18.03
CA GLU A 155 3.06 10.49 17.93
C GLU A 155 2.86 9.47 16.83
N THR A 156 1.73 8.79 16.83
CA THR A 156 1.39 7.76 15.83
C THR A 156 1.28 8.37 14.45
N LEU A 157 0.72 9.57 14.33
CA LEU A 157 0.62 10.31 13.08
C LEU A 157 2.00 10.69 12.53
N ALA A 158 2.91 11.15 13.39
CA ALA A 158 4.29 11.45 13.01
C ALA A 158 5.02 10.21 12.50
N LEU A 159 4.86 9.06 13.18
CA LEU A 159 5.39 7.77 12.72
C LEU A 159 4.80 7.35 11.36
N ALA A 160 3.49 7.50 11.18
CA ALA A 160 2.82 7.16 9.93
C ALA A 160 3.31 8.02 8.76
N TYR A 161 3.43 9.34 8.95
CA TYR A 161 4.00 10.21 7.94
C TYR A 161 5.45 9.86 7.62
N HIS A 162 6.28 9.62 8.62
CA HIS A 162 7.67 9.19 8.41
C HIS A 162 7.72 7.90 7.58
N ARG A 163 6.87 6.94 7.91
CA ARG A 163 6.80 5.64 7.25
C ARG A 163 6.36 5.71 5.80
N TYR A 164 5.30 6.47 5.53
CA TYR A 164 4.63 6.48 4.23
C TYR A 164 4.96 7.69 3.36
N PHE A 165 5.84 8.60 3.82
CA PHE A 165 6.10 9.87 3.15
C PHE A 165 6.43 9.72 1.67
N ALA A 166 7.26 8.75 1.30
CA ALA A 166 7.63 8.52 -0.09
C ALA A 166 6.43 8.22 -0.99
N TYR A 167 5.53 7.40 -0.49
CA TYR A 167 4.32 7.01 -1.19
C TYR A 167 3.30 8.16 -1.22
N LEU A 168 3.07 8.81 -0.09
CA LEU A 168 2.16 9.94 0.02
C LEU A 168 2.57 11.09 -0.91
N ASP A 169 3.86 11.42 -0.93
CA ASP A 169 4.43 12.47 -1.76
C ASP A 169 4.32 12.14 -3.26
N HIS A 170 4.70 10.92 -3.64
CA HIS A 170 4.64 10.46 -5.03
C HIS A 170 3.21 10.49 -5.58
N TRP A 171 2.24 10.00 -4.82
CA TRP A 171 0.85 9.94 -5.23
C TRP A 171 0.05 11.19 -4.90
N GLY A 172 0.69 12.26 -4.41
CA GLY A 172 0.07 13.55 -4.12
C GLY A 172 -1.02 13.48 -3.05
N TYR A 173 -0.84 12.62 -2.04
CA TYR A 173 -1.67 12.66 -0.84
C TYR A 173 -1.28 13.83 0.04
N GLU A 174 -2.26 14.35 0.78
CA GLU A 174 -2.05 15.49 1.64
C GLU A 174 -1.11 15.13 2.80
N VAL A 175 -0.09 15.96 2.98
CA VAL A 175 0.85 15.92 4.11
C VAL A 175 1.02 17.36 4.58
N PRO A 176 0.89 17.65 5.89
CA PRO A 176 1.07 19.01 6.41
C PRO A 176 2.41 19.63 5.95
N ALA A 177 2.42 20.91 5.62
CA ALA A 177 3.55 21.55 4.97
C ALA A 177 4.84 21.52 5.80
N ASP A 178 4.73 21.67 7.12
CA ASP A 178 5.84 21.59 8.07
C ASP A 178 6.42 20.16 8.13
N VAL A 179 5.55 19.15 8.19
CA VAL A 179 5.92 17.71 8.15
C VAL A 179 6.60 17.40 6.82
N ARG A 180 6.02 17.81 5.71
CA ARG A 180 6.59 17.63 4.35
C ARG A 180 7.99 18.24 4.26
N SER A 181 8.15 19.47 4.73
CA SER A 181 9.44 20.20 4.70
C SER A 181 10.52 19.48 5.52
N ARG A 182 10.16 19.00 6.72
CA ARG A 182 11.05 18.24 7.59
C ARG A 182 11.47 16.91 6.94
N LEU A 183 10.52 16.10 6.52
CA LEU A 183 10.79 14.77 5.96
C LEU A 183 11.55 14.83 4.61
N THR A 184 11.29 15.84 3.79
CA THR A 184 12.05 16.09 2.55
C THR A 184 13.52 16.39 2.88
N ARG A 185 13.80 17.22 3.90
CA ARG A 185 15.16 17.54 4.33
C ARG A 185 15.88 16.31 4.86
N GLU A 186 15.23 15.52 5.71
CA GLU A 186 15.80 14.28 6.27
C GLU A 186 16.15 13.28 5.16
N ARG A 187 15.27 13.07 4.18
CA ARG A 187 15.56 12.19 3.03
C ARG A 187 16.74 12.68 2.21
N ARG A 188 16.84 13.98 1.96
CA ARG A 188 17.99 14.57 1.24
C ARG A 188 19.29 14.33 2.00
N GLN A 189 19.30 14.55 3.32
CA GLN A 189 20.46 14.31 4.15
C GLN A 189 20.89 12.85 4.17
N ASN A 190 19.94 11.92 4.32
CA ASN A 190 20.22 10.49 4.31
C ASN A 190 20.77 10.02 2.95
N ARG A 191 20.24 10.54 1.85
CA ARG A 191 20.77 10.27 0.51
C ARG A 191 22.21 10.75 0.34
N LEU A 192 22.51 11.95 0.80
CA LEU A 192 23.87 12.50 0.76
C LEU A 192 24.84 11.69 1.61
N ARG A 193 24.45 11.29 2.83
CA ARG A 193 25.24 10.39 3.69
C ARG A 193 25.49 9.05 3.02
N GLY A 194 24.51 8.45 2.40
CA GLY A 194 24.64 7.20 1.65
C GLY A 194 25.63 7.31 0.49
N LEU A 195 25.56 8.38 -0.30
CA LEU A 195 26.50 8.66 -1.39
C LEU A 195 27.94 8.84 -0.87
N PHE A 196 28.10 9.60 0.21
CA PHE A 196 29.41 9.84 0.82
C PHE A 196 30.04 8.55 1.34
N ASN A 197 29.27 7.71 2.03
CA ASN A 197 29.73 6.42 2.53
C ASN A 197 30.11 5.46 1.39
N SER A 198 29.35 5.47 0.27
CA SER A 198 29.66 4.70 -0.92
C SER A 198 30.97 5.14 -1.57
N LEU A 199 31.21 6.45 -1.65
CA LEU A 199 32.47 7.01 -2.17
C LEU A 199 33.67 6.63 -1.29
N LEU A 200 33.53 6.76 0.04
CA LEU A 200 34.58 6.36 0.99
C LEU A 200 34.88 4.85 0.92
N GLY A 201 33.85 4.02 0.73
CA GLY A 201 34.01 2.58 0.54
C GLY A 201 34.84 2.25 -0.72
N ARG A 202 34.59 2.93 -1.82
CA ARG A 202 35.35 2.76 -3.07
C ARG A 202 36.80 3.19 -2.94
N LEU A 203 37.09 4.32 -2.28
CA LEU A 203 38.44 4.81 -2.05
C LEU A 203 39.28 3.87 -1.17
N ARG A 204 38.65 3.16 -0.22
CA ARG A 204 39.33 2.17 0.63
C ARG A 204 39.66 0.87 -0.11
N HIS A 205 38.98 0.54 -1.18
CA HIS A 205 39.21 -0.67 -1.99
C HIS A 205 40.13 -0.44 -3.20
N SER A 206 40.37 0.83 -3.56
CA SER A 206 41.29 1.20 -4.65
C SER A 206 42.70 1.56 -4.18
N GLY A 207 42.99 1.38 -2.91
CA GLY A 207 44.29 1.68 -2.29
C GLY A 207 45.11 0.44 -1.91
N VAL A 208 45.10 -0.61 -2.78
CA VAL A 208 46.04 -1.75 -2.74
C VAL A 208 46.84 -1.80 -4.03
#